data_76f1121a2302271e8c33b384c4099116
#
_entry.id   76f1121a2302271e8c33b384c4099116
#
_cell.length_a   1.000
_cell.length_b   1.000
_cell.length_c   1.000
_cell.angle_alpha   90.00
_cell.angle_beta   90.00
_cell.angle_gamma   90.00
#
_symmetry.space_group_name_H-M   'P 1'
#
loop_
_entity.id
_entity.type
_entity.pdbx_description
1 polymer ?
#
loop_
_entity_poly.entity_id
_entity_poly.type
_entity_poly.pdbx_seq_one_letter_code
_entity_poly.pdbx_strand_id
1 'polypeptide(L)'
;MSEKETRKDSLKEYCSGCGLCHSVYDAPMYEDEKGFRTADITEVDLDFLETVCPTGKSNSKKQIEMLSDTLFGSYKKAFLGWSSDADVRRIASSGGVLTELCIYMLENKLVDGIIQTKASLIPIETVCVVSRSRQEVIECSGSRYSISSPLYHISDMLAEGEKYAFVGKPCDCSALRQYMEMDRGLKNSILYLLSFFCAGQPSKLVNERLLQQLGSNVEKCERLVYRGNGWPGYTKVVNRDGSKSKMTYEESWCTILGRDVRKTCKFCMDGIGLMADIACGDAWYTDKYGKPDFSEHEGRNIIYARTLEGVKLLNDASKACRIIIENGEQYSEIISTIQESQYLRKATMYGLIVAMKIFRRSVPPYSLGILKKFGRHVPVKIKLRRFFGSCKRIVKKQI
;
A
#
# COMPACT_ATOMS: atom_id res chain seq x y z
N MET A 1 -25.14 16.10 -18.11
CA MET A 1 -24.72 15.10 -17.10
C MET A 1 -25.33 15.49 -15.76
N SER A 2 -25.96 14.55 -15.07
CA SER A 2 -26.45 14.78 -13.71
C SER A 2 -25.27 14.92 -12.72
N GLU A 3 -25.53 15.51 -11.56
CA GLU A 3 -24.50 15.58 -10.50
C GLU A 3 -24.01 14.18 -10.08
N LYS A 4 -24.91 13.19 -10.09
CA LYS A 4 -24.63 11.79 -9.80
C LYS A 4 -23.67 11.16 -10.82
N GLU A 5 -23.89 11.39 -12.12
CA GLU A 5 -22.99 10.93 -13.21
C GLU A 5 -21.60 11.56 -13.09
N THR A 6 -21.55 12.88 -12.92
CA THR A 6 -20.28 13.61 -12.73
C THR A 6 -19.50 13.06 -11.53
N ARG A 7 -20.20 12.64 -10.47
CA ARG A 7 -19.56 12.09 -9.29
C ARG A 7 -19.04 10.67 -9.51
N LYS A 8 -19.79 9.80 -10.21
CA LYS A 8 -19.33 8.47 -10.62
C LYS A 8 -18.11 8.55 -11.54
N ASP A 9 -18.10 9.46 -12.51
CA ASP A 9 -16.93 9.68 -13.37
C ASP A 9 -15.67 10.04 -12.58
N SER A 10 -15.81 10.92 -11.58
CA SER A 10 -14.70 11.26 -10.70
C SER A 10 -14.20 10.04 -9.88
N LEU A 11 -15.11 9.22 -9.34
CA LEU A 11 -14.74 7.99 -8.61
C LEU A 11 -14.05 6.96 -9.52
N LYS A 12 -14.50 6.81 -10.76
CA LYS A 12 -13.89 5.96 -11.78
C LYS A 12 -12.48 6.43 -12.12
N GLU A 13 -12.28 7.71 -12.32
CA GLU A 13 -10.99 8.33 -12.63
C GLU A 13 -9.95 8.12 -11.50
N TYR A 14 -10.41 8.07 -10.26
CA TYR A 14 -9.58 7.85 -9.06
C TYR A 14 -9.72 6.45 -8.47
N CYS A 15 -10.20 5.48 -9.24
CA CYS A 15 -10.32 4.10 -8.80
C CYS A 15 -8.97 3.55 -8.31
N SER A 16 -8.96 2.87 -7.16
CA SER A 16 -7.75 2.22 -6.63
C SER A 16 -7.45 0.86 -7.27
N GLY A 17 -8.44 0.29 -7.97
CA GLY A 17 -8.36 -1.05 -8.56
C GLY A 17 -8.40 -2.18 -7.54
N CYS A 18 -8.95 -1.97 -6.36
CA CYS A 18 -8.99 -2.97 -5.29
C CYS A 18 -9.84 -4.22 -5.63
N GLY A 19 -10.86 -4.06 -6.49
CA GLY A 19 -11.74 -5.15 -6.94
C GLY A 19 -13.03 -5.29 -6.12
N LEU A 20 -13.25 -4.54 -5.05
CA LEU A 20 -14.41 -4.71 -4.17
C LEU A 20 -15.76 -4.54 -4.91
N CYS A 21 -15.84 -3.60 -5.88
CA CYS A 21 -17.04 -3.42 -6.68
C CYS A 21 -17.44 -4.68 -7.47
N HIS A 22 -16.45 -5.46 -7.93
CA HIS A 22 -16.73 -6.76 -8.56
C HIS A 22 -17.29 -7.76 -7.53
N SER A 23 -16.63 -7.90 -6.40
CA SER A 23 -17.05 -8.88 -5.37
C SER A 23 -18.46 -8.64 -4.81
N VAL A 24 -18.96 -7.39 -4.85
CA VAL A 24 -20.25 -7.02 -4.24
C VAL A 24 -21.36 -6.82 -5.29
N TYR A 25 -21.01 -6.35 -6.48
CA TYR A 25 -21.97 -5.97 -7.54
C TYR A 25 -21.69 -6.65 -8.88
N ASP A 26 -20.78 -7.63 -8.93
CA ASP A 26 -20.31 -8.24 -10.18
C ASP A 26 -19.83 -7.23 -11.24
N ALA A 27 -19.41 -6.04 -10.77
CA ALA A 27 -19.00 -4.96 -11.65
C ALA A 27 -17.80 -5.38 -12.51
N PRO A 28 -17.87 -5.30 -13.85
CA PRO A 28 -16.77 -5.70 -14.71
C PRO A 28 -15.50 -4.91 -14.40
N MET A 29 -14.32 -5.58 -14.47
CA MET A 29 -13.03 -4.95 -14.37
C MET A 29 -12.36 -4.93 -15.75
N TYR A 30 -11.81 -3.81 -16.15
CA TYR A 30 -11.06 -3.65 -17.40
C TYR A 30 -9.67 -3.08 -17.14
N GLU A 31 -8.75 -3.33 -18.05
CA GLU A 31 -7.40 -2.76 -18.04
C GLU A 31 -7.32 -1.56 -19.00
N ASP A 32 -6.70 -0.47 -18.55
CA ASP A 32 -6.38 0.68 -19.41
C ASP A 32 -5.09 0.42 -20.23
N GLU A 33 -4.70 1.39 -21.07
CA GLU A 33 -3.50 1.32 -21.91
C GLU A 33 -2.20 1.08 -21.14
N LYS A 34 -2.19 1.35 -19.83
CA LYS A 34 -1.06 1.10 -18.93
C LYS A 34 -1.19 -0.17 -18.15
N GLY A 35 -2.25 -0.93 -18.36
CA GLY A 35 -2.60 -2.15 -17.67
C GLY A 35 -3.13 -1.94 -16.25
N PHE A 36 -3.60 -0.75 -15.88
CA PHE A 36 -4.27 -0.55 -14.59
C PHE A 36 -5.69 -1.08 -14.63
N ARG A 37 -6.05 -1.94 -13.70
CA ARG A 37 -7.41 -2.48 -13.56
C ARG A 37 -8.33 -1.46 -12.92
N THR A 38 -9.48 -1.20 -13.53
CA THR A 38 -10.51 -0.26 -13.07
C THR A 38 -11.86 -0.93 -13.18
N ALA A 39 -12.73 -0.76 -12.16
CA ALA A 39 -14.08 -1.29 -12.19
C ALA A 39 -14.99 -0.41 -13.06
N ASP A 40 -15.90 -1.04 -13.80
CA ASP A 40 -17.06 -0.34 -14.33
C ASP A 40 -18.09 -0.16 -13.21
N ILE A 41 -18.25 1.07 -12.77
CA ILE A 41 -19.10 1.42 -11.63
C ILE A 41 -20.45 2.00 -12.05
N THR A 42 -20.85 1.84 -13.31
CA THR A 42 -22.09 2.40 -13.86
C THR A 42 -23.31 1.93 -13.05
N GLU A 43 -23.40 0.63 -12.77
CA GLU A 43 -24.50 0.02 -12.03
C GLU A 43 -24.25 -0.07 -10.51
N VAL A 44 -23.08 0.32 -10.04
CA VAL A 44 -22.75 0.29 -8.60
C VAL A 44 -23.45 1.44 -7.89
N ASP A 45 -24.01 1.17 -6.72
CA ASP A 45 -24.67 2.18 -5.89
C ASP A 45 -23.72 3.30 -5.50
N LEU A 46 -24.16 4.56 -5.64
CA LEU A 46 -23.31 5.71 -5.35
C LEU A 46 -23.02 5.88 -3.86
N ASP A 47 -23.97 5.59 -2.97
CA ASP A 47 -23.78 5.73 -1.53
C ASP A 47 -22.82 4.67 -1.01
N PHE A 48 -22.89 3.45 -1.59
CA PHE A 48 -21.88 2.42 -1.37
C PHE A 48 -20.48 2.92 -1.78
N LEU A 49 -20.33 3.43 -2.99
CA LEU A 49 -19.05 3.95 -3.49
C LEU A 49 -18.51 5.10 -2.63
N GLU A 50 -19.37 6.03 -2.22
CA GLU A 50 -18.97 7.15 -1.37
C GLU A 50 -18.53 6.71 0.03
N THR A 51 -19.05 5.58 0.50
CA THR A 51 -18.74 5.00 1.81
C THR A 51 -17.48 4.14 1.77
N VAL A 52 -17.37 3.21 0.80
CA VAL A 52 -16.29 2.20 0.81
C VAL A 52 -15.08 2.61 -0.01
N CYS A 53 -15.26 3.33 -1.12
CA CYS A 53 -14.12 3.69 -1.98
C CYS A 53 -13.14 4.62 -1.24
N PRO A 54 -11.83 4.36 -1.28
CA PRO A 54 -10.83 5.21 -0.61
C PRO A 54 -10.85 6.68 -1.05
N THR A 55 -11.38 6.96 -2.26
CA THR A 55 -11.61 8.32 -2.81
C THR A 55 -13.07 8.77 -2.73
N GLY A 56 -13.93 7.96 -2.15
CA GLY A 56 -15.31 8.33 -1.79
C GLY A 56 -15.34 9.41 -0.73
N LYS A 57 -16.41 10.20 -0.70
CA LYS A 57 -16.52 11.37 0.18
C LYS A 57 -16.42 10.99 1.65
N SER A 58 -17.14 9.96 2.08
CA SER A 58 -17.18 9.53 3.48
C SER A 58 -15.86 8.89 3.90
N ASN A 59 -15.33 7.95 3.10
CA ASN A 59 -14.07 7.26 3.41
C ASN A 59 -12.88 8.24 3.41
N SER A 60 -12.74 9.08 2.39
CA SER A 60 -11.65 10.06 2.32
C SER A 60 -11.70 11.08 3.46
N LYS A 61 -12.90 11.47 3.93
CA LYS A 61 -13.07 12.32 5.10
C LYS A 61 -12.55 11.62 6.36
N LYS A 62 -12.92 10.36 6.61
CA LYS A 62 -12.43 9.57 7.74
C LYS A 62 -10.90 9.44 7.71
N GLN A 63 -10.30 9.13 6.55
CA GLN A 63 -8.85 9.07 6.41
C GLN A 63 -8.16 10.39 6.81
N ILE A 64 -8.69 11.52 6.35
CA ILE A 64 -8.13 12.84 6.66
C ILE A 64 -8.28 13.18 8.15
N GLU A 65 -9.40 12.85 8.78
CA GLU A 65 -9.64 13.05 10.20
C GLU A 65 -8.69 12.21 11.09
N MET A 66 -8.26 11.05 10.60
CA MET A 66 -7.27 10.22 11.29
C MET A 66 -5.84 10.75 11.18
N LEU A 67 -5.55 11.66 10.24
CA LEU A 67 -4.23 12.24 10.09
C LEU A 67 -3.94 13.20 11.25
N SER A 68 -2.87 12.90 12.01
CA SER A 68 -2.33 13.79 13.04
C SER A 68 -1.49 14.92 12.42
N ASP A 69 -1.00 15.81 13.27
CA ASP A 69 -0.08 16.88 12.85
C ASP A 69 1.23 16.35 12.23
N THR A 70 1.64 15.15 12.57
CA THR A 70 2.81 14.47 11.97
C THR A 70 2.53 13.94 10.56
N LEU A 71 1.26 13.86 10.15
CA LEU A 71 0.77 13.24 8.90
C LEU A 71 1.01 11.73 8.79
N PHE A 72 1.31 11.05 9.91
CA PHE A 72 1.42 9.60 10.00
C PHE A 72 0.24 8.95 10.73
N GLY A 73 -0.78 9.76 11.05
CA GLY A 73 -2.04 9.33 11.63
C GLY A 73 -1.93 8.96 13.11
N SER A 74 -3.10 8.78 13.74
CA SER A 74 -3.19 8.31 15.11
C SER A 74 -2.85 6.83 15.21
N TYR A 75 -2.25 6.44 16.32
CA TYR A 75 -1.94 5.06 16.70
C TYR A 75 -2.08 4.88 18.20
N LYS A 76 -2.24 3.65 18.66
CA LYS A 76 -2.26 3.31 20.09
C LYS A 76 -0.84 3.17 20.63
N LYS A 77 0.05 2.51 19.85
CA LYS A 77 1.47 2.37 20.13
C LYS A 77 2.30 2.32 18.86
N ALA A 78 3.51 2.84 18.94
CA ALA A 78 4.54 2.71 17.91
C ALA A 78 5.67 1.80 18.42
N PHE A 79 6.15 0.92 17.53
CA PHE A 79 7.28 0.04 17.82
C PHE A 79 8.31 0.09 16.68
N LEU A 80 9.54 -0.17 17.03
CA LEU A 80 10.55 -0.64 16.10
C LEU A 80 10.61 -2.17 16.24
N GLY A 81 10.73 -2.92 15.14
CA GLY A 81 10.77 -4.37 15.30
C GLY A 81 11.12 -5.16 14.04
N TRP A 82 11.36 -6.45 14.23
CA TRP A 82 11.69 -7.42 13.20
C TRP A 82 11.31 -8.85 13.62
N SER A 83 11.30 -9.76 12.66
CA SER A 83 11.10 -11.19 12.92
C SER A 83 12.29 -11.75 13.71
N SER A 84 12.03 -12.61 14.70
CA SER A 84 13.06 -13.38 15.41
C SER A 84 13.63 -14.50 14.53
N ASP A 85 12.88 -14.95 13.51
CA ASP A 85 13.33 -15.88 12.50
C ASP A 85 14.20 -15.14 11.48
N ALA A 86 15.50 -15.48 11.44
CA ALA A 86 16.48 -14.84 10.57
C ALA A 86 16.17 -15.05 9.08
N ASP A 87 15.61 -16.19 8.70
CA ASP A 87 15.25 -16.50 7.32
C ASP A 87 14.03 -15.65 6.89
N VAL A 88 12.99 -15.57 7.72
CA VAL A 88 11.83 -14.70 7.47
C VAL A 88 12.28 -13.24 7.38
N ARG A 89 13.13 -12.76 8.29
CA ARG A 89 13.68 -11.41 8.26
C ARG A 89 14.45 -11.13 6.96
N ARG A 90 15.24 -12.09 6.50
CA ARG A 90 16.08 -11.97 5.30
C ARG A 90 15.29 -11.96 4.00
N ILE A 91 14.29 -12.85 3.86
CA ILE A 91 13.48 -12.94 2.62
C ILE A 91 12.47 -11.82 2.49
N ALA A 92 12.02 -11.25 3.61
CA ALA A 92 11.11 -10.13 3.63
C ALA A 92 11.73 -8.86 3.02
N SER A 93 10.88 -7.90 2.65
CA SER A 93 11.32 -6.62 2.08
C SER A 93 11.75 -5.61 3.13
N SER A 94 11.60 -5.93 4.42
CA SER A 94 11.95 -5.09 5.57
C SER A 94 12.23 -6.00 6.77
N GLY A 95 11.79 -5.67 7.99
CA GLY A 95 12.02 -6.49 9.19
C GLY A 95 11.29 -7.83 9.26
N GLY A 96 10.39 -8.15 8.34
CA GLY A 96 9.66 -9.43 8.32
C GLY A 96 8.48 -9.53 9.29
N VAL A 97 8.14 -8.45 10.00
CA VAL A 97 7.10 -8.47 11.05
C VAL A 97 5.74 -8.91 10.53
N LEU A 98 5.28 -8.40 9.37
CA LEU A 98 3.97 -8.81 8.82
C LEU A 98 3.93 -10.30 8.47
N THR A 99 4.98 -10.81 7.83
CA THR A 99 5.10 -12.24 7.49
C THR A 99 5.06 -13.09 8.76
N GLU A 100 5.84 -12.71 9.78
CA GLU A 100 5.90 -13.46 11.04
C GLU A 100 4.59 -13.40 11.82
N LEU A 101 3.87 -12.27 11.83
CA LEU A 101 2.55 -12.18 12.44
C LEU A 101 1.54 -13.08 11.74
N CYS A 102 1.57 -13.17 10.40
CA CYS A 102 0.71 -14.08 9.66
C CYS A 102 0.98 -15.55 10.02
N ILE A 103 2.25 -15.94 10.11
CA ILE A 103 2.66 -17.28 10.53
C ILE A 103 2.19 -17.54 11.97
N TYR A 104 2.45 -16.60 12.89
CA TYR A 104 2.05 -16.69 14.30
C TYR A 104 0.54 -16.89 14.45
N MET A 105 -0.28 -16.14 13.72
CA MET A 105 -1.74 -16.25 13.78
C MET A 105 -2.23 -17.62 13.33
N LEU A 106 -1.67 -18.20 12.26
CA LEU A 106 -2.02 -19.55 11.80
C LEU A 106 -1.59 -20.64 12.78
N GLU A 107 -0.33 -20.60 13.22
CA GLU A 107 0.22 -21.62 14.13
C GLU A 107 -0.47 -21.64 15.50
N ASN A 108 -0.98 -20.48 15.97
CA ASN A 108 -1.74 -20.38 17.21
C ASN A 108 -3.26 -20.43 17.01
N LYS A 109 -3.74 -20.75 15.80
CA LYS A 109 -5.16 -20.88 15.47
C LYS A 109 -5.99 -19.64 15.84
N LEU A 110 -5.38 -18.45 15.72
CA LEU A 110 -6.10 -17.18 15.88
C LEU A 110 -6.95 -16.89 14.66
N VAL A 111 -6.54 -17.42 13.50
CA VAL A 111 -7.27 -17.39 12.23
C VAL A 111 -7.06 -18.71 11.49
N ASP A 112 -7.98 -19.05 10.60
CA ASP A 112 -7.93 -20.24 9.76
C ASP A 112 -7.22 -20.00 8.43
N GLY A 113 -7.12 -18.72 8.01
CA GLY A 113 -6.47 -18.33 6.78
C GLY A 113 -6.00 -16.87 6.76
N ILE A 114 -4.99 -16.64 5.91
CA ILE A 114 -4.46 -15.30 5.62
C ILE A 114 -4.79 -14.95 4.18
N ILE A 115 -5.64 -13.95 3.96
CA ILE A 115 -5.94 -13.42 2.63
C ILE A 115 -4.86 -12.42 2.26
N GLN A 116 -4.09 -12.71 1.21
CA GLN A 116 -2.93 -11.91 0.83
C GLN A 116 -2.57 -12.04 -0.64
N THR A 117 -1.65 -11.21 -1.12
CA THR A 117 -1.24 -11.15 -2.53
C THR A 117 0.03 -11.96 -2.78
N LYS A 118 0.01 -12.81 -3.82
CA LYS A 118 1.12 -13.63 -4.31
C LYS A 118 1.51 -13.23 -5.74
N ALA A 119 2.73 -13.55 -6.17
CA ALA A 119 3.08 -13.51 -7.58
C ALA A 119 2.18 -14.48 -8.37
N SER A 120 1.72 -14.05 -9.55
CA SER A 120 1.05 -14.96 -10.48
C SER A 120 2.08 -15.74 -11.32
N LEU A 121 1.59 -16.61 -12.22
CA LEU A 121 2.43 -17.28 -13.23
C LEU A 121 3.07 -16.27 -14.20
N ILE A 122 2.45 -15.10 -14.37
CA ILE A 122 3.04 -13.97 -15.11
C ILE A 122 3.83 -13.13 -14.11
N PRO A 123 5.17 -13.03 -14.23
CA PRO A 123 6.04 -12.50 -13.18
C PRO A 123 5.74 -11.06 -12.73
N ILE A 124 5.15 -10.24 -13.63
CA ILE A 124 4.76 -8.85 -13.37
C ILE A 124 3.29 -8.70 -12.92
N GLU A 125 2.58 -9.80 -12.68
CA GLU A 125 1.19 -9.81 -12.22
C GLU A 125 1.06 -10.47 -10.85
N THR A 126 -0.10 -10.34 -10.25
CA THR A 126 -0.41 -10.86 -8.92
C THR A 126 -1.75 -11.57 -8.88
N VAL A 127 -1.85 -12.52 -7.96
CA VAL A 127 -3.12 -13.14 -7.56
C VAL A 127 -3.35 -12.93 -6.06
N CYS A 128 -4.60 -12.87 -5.65
CA CYS A 128 -4.97 -12.96 -4.25
C CYS A 128 -5.17 -14.44 -3.88
N VAL A 129 -4.68 -14.84 -2.72
CA VAL A 129 -4.75 -16.23 -2.24
C VAL A 129 -5.12 -16.25 -0.76
N VAL A 130 -5.62 -17.39 -0.29
CA VAL A 130 -5.77 -17.72 1.12
C VAL A 130 -4.62 -18.67 1.50
N SER A 131 -3.71 -18.20 2.34
CA SER A 131 -2.62 -19.01 2.89
C SER A 131 -3.06 -19.65 4.20
N ARG A 132 -2.83 -20.96 4.34
CA ARG A 132 -3.22 -21.77 5.52
C ARG A 132 -2.04 -22.43 6.22
N SER A 133 -0.84 -22.24 5.71
CA SER A 133 0.39 -22.78 6.26
C SER A 133 1.53 -21.76 6.28
N ARG A 134 2.52 -21.99 7.14
CA ARG A 134 3.77 -21.21 7.17
C ARG A 134 4.40 -21.08 5.78
N GLN A 135 4.48 -22.17 5.04
CA GLN A 135 5.11 -22.19 3.72
C GLN A 135 4.36 -21.29 2.72
N GLU A 136 3.03 -21.36 2.69
CA GLU A 136 2.21 -20.50 1.81
C GLU A 136 2.33 -19.03 2.17
N VAL A 137 2.46 -18.68 3.47
CA VAL A 137 2.72 -17.29 3.90
C VAL A 137 4.08 -16.82 3.42
N ILE A 138 5.11 -17.65 3.52
CA ILE A 138 6.48 -17.36 3.05
C ILE A 138 6.51 -17.12 1.54
N GLU A 139 5.77 -17.89 0.76
CA GLU A 139 5.67 -17.71 -0.70
C GLU A 139 5.03 -16.36 -1.11
N CYS A 140 4.22 -15.76 -0.25
CA CYS A 140 3.65 -14.44 -0.44
C CYS A 140 4.57 -13.30 0.07
N SER A 141 5.67 -13.62 0.75
CA SER A 141 6.59 -12.63 1.31
C SER A 141 7.29 -11.80 0.23
N GLY A 142 7.78 -10.64 0.64
CA GLY A 142 8.44 -9.72 -0.28
C GLY A 142 7.49 -8.69 -0.92
N SER A 143 8.03 -7.56 -1.35
CA SER A 143 7.24 -6.51 -2.02
C SER A 143 6.80 -6.95 -3.41
N ARG A 144 5.58 -6.57 -3.78
CA ARG A 144 5.03 -6.70 -5.14
C ARG A 144 4.69 -5.33 -5.68
N TYR A 145 5.55 -4.78 -6.53
CA TYR A 145 5.33 -3.50 -7.19
C TYR A 145 4.57 -3.68 -8.50
N SER A 146 3.47 -4.43 -8.42
CA SER A 146 2.62 -4.83 -9.54
C SER A 146 1.17 -4.43 -9.30
N ILE A 147 0.35 -4.55 -10.34
CA ILE A 147 -1.08 -4.35 -10.25
C ILE A 147 -1.70 -5.47 -9.43
N SER A 148 -2.53 -5.11 -8.46
CA SER A 148 -3.24 -6.06 -7.60
C SER A 148 -4.66 -5.59 -7.31
N SER A 149 -5.59 -6.54 -7.30
CA SER A 149 -7.01 -6.37 -6.97
C SER A 149 -7.40 -7.40 -5.89
N PRO A 150 -6.90 -7.25 -4.64
CA PRO A 150 -7.00 -8.31 -3.64
C PRO A 150 -8.41 -8.50 -3.09
N LEU A 151 -9.34 -7.57 -3.35
CA LEU A 151 -10.74 -7.67 -2.95
C LEU A 151 -11.65 -8.17 -4.07
N TYR A 152 -11.09 -8.60 -5.20
CA TYR A 152 -11.86 -9.01 -6.38
C TYR A 152 -12.77 -10.21 -6.12
N HIS A 153 -12.32 -11.17 -5.33
CA HIS A 153 -13.06 -12.36 -4.91
C HIS A 153 -13.19 -12.48 -3.38
N ILE A 154 -13.23 -11.34 -2.66
CA ILE A 154 -13.17 -11.41 -1.20
C ILE A 154 -14.30 -12.23 -0.60
N SER A 155 -15.52 -12.14 -1.14
CA SER A 155 -16.68 -12.91 -0.66
C SER A 155 -16.51 -14.41 -0.92
N ASP A 156 -15.93 -14.78 -2.06
CA ASP A 156 -15.75 -16.20 -2.45
C ASP A 156 -14.62 -16.89 -1.66
N MET A 157 -13.71 -16.11 -1.09
CA MET A 157 -12.59 -16.62 -0.31
C MET A 157 -12.95 -17.01 1.12
N LEU A 158 -14.14 -16.61 1.59
CA LEU A 158 -14.56 -16.82 2.96
C LEU A 158 -15.41 -18.09 3.07
N ALA A 159 -14.92 -19.07 3.83
CA ALA A 159 -15.72 -20.24 4.18
C ALA A 159 -16.55 -19.96 5.44
N GLU A 160 -17.71 -20.59 5.52
CA GLU A 160 -18.61 -20.45 6.67
C GLU A 160 -17.93 -20.89 7.97
N GLY A 161 -18.02 -20.07 9.00
CA GLY A 161 -17.46 -20.33 10.32
C GLY A 161 -15.96 -20.06 10.45
N GLU A 162 -15.21 -19.90 9.36
CA GLU A 162 -13.78 -19.64 9.41
C GLU A 162 -13.44 -18.17 9.72
N LYS A 163 -12.25 -17.96 10.26
CA LYS A 163 -11.68 -16.66 10.63
C LYS A 163 -10.45 -16.34 9.79
N TYR A 164 -10.32 -15.08 9.41
CA TYR A 164 -9.26 -14.66 8.52
C TYR A 164 -8.54 -13.39 9.01
N ALA A 165 -7.29 -13.26 8.60
CA ALA A 165 -6.60 -11.98 8.57
C ALA A 165 -6.39 -11.56 7.11
N PHE A 166 -6.47 -10.28 6.84
CA PHE A 166 -6.23 -9.71 5.51
C PHE A 166 -4.95 -8.88 5.51
N VAL A 167 -4.11 -9.10 4.51
CA VAL A 167 -2.89 -8.29 4.26
C VAL A 167 -3.04 -7.55 2.94
N GLY A 168 -3.07 -6.22 2.98
CA GLY A 168 -3.28 -5.42 1.78
C GLY A 168 -2.66 -4.02 1.83
N LYS A 169 -2.71 -3.35 0.67
CA LYS A 169 -2.34 -1.93 0.58
C LYS A 169 -3.24 -1.08 1.48
N PRO A 170 -2.79 0.10 1.92
CA PRO A 170 -3.63 1.02 2.70
C PRO A 170 -5.03 1.24 2.11
N CYS A 171 -5.13 1.42 0.79
CA CYS A 171 -6.40 1.62 0.11
C CYS A 171 -7.29 0.35 0.12
N ASP A 172 -6.72 -0.86 0.06
CA ASP A 172 -7.48 -2.10 0.18
C ASP A 172 -8.02 -2.27 1.59
N CYS A 173 -7.18 -2.06 2.61
CA CYS A 173 -7.60 -2.08 4.02
C CYS A 173 -8.66 -1.02 4.31
N SER A 174 -8.53 0.17 3.72
CA SER A 174 -9.52 1.24 3.88
C SER A 174 -10.87 0.86 3.29
N ALA A 175 -10.90 0.33 2.07
CA ALA A 175 -12.14 -0.13 1.45
C ALA A 175 -12.78 -1.27 2.23
N LEU A 176 -11.97 -2.28 2.60
CA LEU A 176 -12.44 -3.45 3.34
C LEU A 176 -12.97 -3.08 4.72
N ARG A 177 -12.30 -2.20 5.48
CA ARG A 177 -12.76 -1.73 6.78
C ARG A 177 -14.13 -1.06 6.70
N GLN A 178 -14.34 -0.20 5.70
CA GLN A 178 -15.64 0.44 5.52
C GLN A 178 -16.72 -0.57 5.11
N TYR A 179 -16.39 -1.56 4.30
CA TYR A 179 -17.33 -2.61 3.93
C TYR A 179 -17.65 -3.51 5.12
N MET A 180 -16.70 -3.88 5.96
CA MET A 180 -16.93 -4.62 7.20
C MET A 180 -17.86 -3.87 8.18
N GLU A 181 -17.88 -2.55 8.17
CA GLU A 181 -18.82 -1.77 8.99
C GLU A 181 -20.28 -1.88 8.47
N MET A 182 -20.48 -2.18 7.19
CA MET A 182 -21.79 -2.37 6.57
C MET A 182 -22.24 -3.83 6.63
N ASP A 183 -21.31 -4.79 6.62
CA ASP A 183 -21.56 -6.22 6.60
C ASP A 183 -21.04 -6.91 7.87
N ARG A 184 -21.99 -7.31 8.74
CA ARG A 184 -21.67 -7.98 10.01
C ARG A 184 -21.07 -9.37 9.83
N GLY A 185 -21.48 -10.10 8.77
CA GLY A 185 -20.92 -11.42 8.44
C GLY A 185 -19.45 -11.31 8.12
N LEU A 186 -19.11 -10.41 7.23
CA LEU A 186 -17.73 -10.11 6.85
C LEU A 186 -16.89 -9.65 8.05
N LYS A 187 -17.44 -8.77 8.88
CA LYS A 187 -16.78 -8.29 10.11
C LYS A 187 -16.47 -9.42 11.09
N ASN A 188 -17.36 -10.41 11.18
CA ASN A 188 -17.15 -11.56 12.06
C ASN A 188 -16.16 -12.57 11.46
N SER A 189 -15.97 -12.59 10.14
CA SER A 189 -15.04 -13.48 9.46
C SER A 189 -13.63 -12.91 9.37
N ILE A 190 -13.46 -11.61 9.17
CA ILE A 190 -12.14 -10.96 9.06
C ILE A 190 -11.80 -10.27 10.38
N LEU A 191 -10.87 -10.86 11.15
CA LEU A 191 -10.53 -10.41 12.50
C LEU A 191 -9.43 -9.35 12.52
N TYR A 192 -8.49 -9.40 11.56
CA TYR A 192 -7.33 -8.50 11.52
C TYR A 192 -7.12 -7.94 10.12
N LEU A 193 -6.88 -6.63 10.04
CA LEU A 193 -6.41 -5.95 8.85
C LEU A 193 -4.95 -5.53 9.06
N LEU A 194 -4.05 -6.10 8.28
CA LEU A 194 -2.63 -5.81 8.29
C LEU A 194 -2.26 -5.02 7.04
N SER A 195 -1.45 -3.98 7.19
CA SER A 195 -1.03 -3.14 6.09
C SER A 195 0.46 -2.81 6.13
N PHE A 196 0.94 -2.25 5.05
CA PHE A 196 2.31 -1.77 4.91
C PHE A 196 2.34 -0.35 4.34
N PHE A 197 3.44 0.37 4.51
CA PHE A 197 3.60 1.69 3.89
C PHE A 197 3.69 1.54 2.38
N CYS A 198 2.85 2.28 1.66
CA CYS A 198 2.70 2.17 0.22
C CYS A 198 3.07 3.49 -0.46
N ALA A 199 4.04 3.46 -1.36
CA ALA A 199 4.45 4.63 -2.14
C ALA A 199 3.66 4.79 -3.46
N GLY A 200 2.94 3.76 -3.91
CA GLY A 200 2.10 3.75 -5.10
C GLY A 200 2.09 2.39 -5.78
N GLN A 201 1.14 2.19 -6.69
CA GLN A 201 1.02 1.00 -7.52
C GLN A 201 1.56 1.33 -8.92
N PRO A 202 2.71 0.76 -9.34
CA PRO A 202 3.25 0.93 -10.69
C PRO A 202 2.38 0.31 -11.76
N SER A 203 2.45 0.83 -13.00
CA SER A 203 1.73 0.29 -14.16
C SER A 203 2.33 -1.05 -14.64
N LYS A 204 1.56 -1.82 -15.41
CA LYS A 204 2.06 -3.02 -16.10
C LYS A 204 3.15 -2.61 -17.10
N LEU A 205 2.93 -1.56 -17.85
CA LEU A 205 3.87 -1.02 -18.82
C LEU A 205 5.23 -0.66 -18.20
N VAL A 206 5.26 -0.05 -17.00
CA VAL A 206 6.53 0.27 -16.35
C VAL A 206 7.24 -0.96 -15.80
N ASN A 207 6.50 -2.01 -15.44
CA ASN A 207 7.07 -3.31 -15.08
C ASN A 207 7.72 -4.03 -16.29
N GLU A 208 7.13 -3.92 -17.47
CA GLU A 208 7.74 -4.41 -18.72
C GLU A 208 9.05 -3.65 -19.03
N ARG A 209 9.08 -2.33 -18.83
CA ARG A 209 10.31 -1.53 -18.95
C ARG A 209 11.38 -1.95 -17.94
N LEU A 210 10.99 -2.27 -16.71
CA LEU A 210 11.91 -2.80 -15.70
C LEU A 210 12.56 -4.09 -16.17
N LEU A 211 11.78 -5.03 -16.72
CA LEU A 211 12.30 -6.27 -17.28
C LEU A 211 13.27 -6.00 -18.43
N GLN A 212 12.92 -5.09 -19.36
CA GLN A 212 13.78 -4.72 -20.48
C GLN A 212 15.14 -4.16 -20.01
N GLN A 213 15.14 -3.31 -18.98
CA GLN A 213 16.39 -2.77 -18.42
C GLN A 213 17.23 -3.84 -17.70
N LEU A 214 16.58 -4.92 -17.24
CA LEU A 214 17.24 -6.09 -16.69
C LEU A 214 17.63 -7.15 -17.77
N GLY A 215 17.52 -6.81 -19.06
CA GLY A 215 17.84 -7.74 -20.16
C GLY A 215 16.83 -8.86 -20.35
N SER A 216 15.59 -8.68 -19.87
CA SER A 216 14.52 -9.68 -19.89
C SER A 216 13.24 -9.13 -20.52
N ASN A 217 12.22 -9.96 -20.61
CA ASN A 217 10.84 -9.62 -20.93
C ASN A 217 9.89 -10.59 -20.23
N VAL A 218 8.58 -10.44 -20.38
CA VAL A 218 7.57 -11.26 -19.71
C VAL A 218 7.71 -12.75 -20.08
N GLU A 219 8.03 -13.06 -21.33
CA GLU A 219 8.14 -14.43 -21.85
C GLU A 219 9.40 -15.13 -21.34
N LYS A 220 10.54 -14.42 -21.30
CA LYS A 220 11.83 -14.95 -20.84
C LYS A 220 11.89 -15.04 -19.32
N CYS A 221 11.25 -14.12 -18.61
CA CYS A 221 11.31 -14.06 -17.17
C CYS A 221 10.58 -15.25 -16.54
N GLU A 222 11.28 -16.02 -15.73
CA GLU A 222 10.71 -17.07 -14.89
C GLU A 222 10.29 -16.50 -13.53
N ARG A 223 11.17 -15.68 -12.93
CA ARG A 223 10.97 -15.13 -11.60
C ARG A 223 11.46 -13.70 -11.49
N LEU A 224 10.57 -12.82 -10.99
CA LEU A 224 10.87 -11.43 -10.64
C LEU A 224 10.75 -11.25 -9.13
N VAL A 225 11.83 -10.81 -8.50
CA VAL A 225 11.87 -10.40 -7.09
C VAL A 225 12.13 -8.91 -7.05
N TYR A 226 11.19 -8.14 -6.50
CA TYR A 226 11.33 -6.68 -6.43
C TYR A 226 12.20 -6.22 -5.26
N ARG A 227 12.09 -6.91 -4.11
CA ARG A 227 12.86 -6.67 -2.88
C ARG A 227 12.88 -7.95 -2.04
N GLY A 228 13.81 -8.01 -1.11
CA GLY A 228 14.03 -9.15 -0.23
C GLY A 228 15.39 -9.81 -0.48
N ASN A 229 15.73 -10.78 0.34
CA ASN A 229 17.06 -11.39 0.40
C ASN A 229 18.16 -10.33 0.62
N GLY A 230 17.95 -9.50 1.65
CA GLY A 230 18.72 -8.31 2.04
C GLY A 230 17.81 -7.09 2.18
N TRP A 231 18.28 -6.02 2.79
CA TRP A 231 17.53 -4.78 2.98
C TRP A 231 18.43 -3.56 2.74
N PRO A 232 18.08 -2.70 1.77
CA PRO A 232 16.85 -2.65 0.96
C PRO A 232 16.66 -3.82 0.00
N GLY A 233 17.69 -4.60 -0.28
CA GLY A 233 17.68 -5.70 -1.24
C GLY A 233 17.72 -5.23 -2.70
N TYR A 234 18.00 -6.17 -3.60
CA TYR A 234 18.06 -5.93 -5.04
C TYR A 234 16.76 -6.34 -5.72
N THR A 235 16.37 -5.63 -6.77
CA THR A 235 15.46 -6.16 -7.77
C THR A 235 16.21 -7.19 -8.60
N LYS A 236 15.70 -8.42 -8.70
CA LYS A 236 16.37 -9.56 -9.35
C LYS A 236 15.44 -10.23 -10.35
N VAL A 237 15.97 -10.56 -11.51
CA VAL A 237 15.32 -11.39 -12.52
C VAL A 237 16.08 -12.71 -12.65
N VAL A 238 15.34 -13.80 -12.75
CA VAL A 238 15.82 -15.11 -13.19
C VAL A 238 15.06 -15.44 -14.46
N ASN A 239 15.75 -15.69 -15.54
CA ASN A 239 15.19 -16.08 -16.82
C ASN A 239 15.07 -17.60 -16.94
N ARG A 240 14.21 -18.07 -17.82
CA ARG A 240 13.99 -19.51 -18.10
C ARG A 240 15.25 -20.24 -18.64
N ASP A 241 16.19 -19.51 -19.24
CA ASP A 241 17.49 -20.00 -19.66
C ASP A 241 18.52 -20.06 -18.52
N GLY A 242 18.12 -19.73 -17.30
CA GLY A 242 18.98 -19.68 -16.11
C GLY A 242 19.80 -18.40 -15.97
N SER A 243 19.77 -17.48 -16.93
CA SER A 243 20.46 -16.19 -16.81
C SER A 243 19.83 -15.33 -15.72
N LYS A 244 20.68 -14.53 -15.04
CA LYS A 244 20.27 -13.72 -13.89
C LYS A 244 20.78 -12.30 -14.05
N SER A 245 19.95 -11.33 -13.67
CA SER A 245 20.33 -9.93 -13.58
C SER A 245 19.74 -9.28 -12.35
N LYS A 246 20.34 -8.16 -11.92
CA LYS A 246 19.90 -7.41 -10.74
C LYS A 246 20.17 -5.93 -10.91
N MET A 247 19.39 -5.11 -10.19
CA MET A 247 19.64 -3.68 -10.00
C MET A 247 19.31 -3.29 -8.55
N THR A 248 19.83 -2.15 -8.12
CA THR A 248 19.59 -1.65 -6.76
C THR A 248 18.13 -1.23 -6.56
N TYR A 249 17.74 -1.07 -5.29
CA TYR A 249 16.43 -0.51 -4.92
C TYR A 249 16.25 0.92 -5.48
N GLU A 250 17.28 1.76 -5.42
CA GLU A 250 17.22 3.13 -5.93
C GLU A 250 17.02 3.15 -7.45
N GLU A 251 17.76 2.35 -8.19
CA GLU A 251 17.61 2.22 -9.64
C GLU A 251 16.19 1.74 -10.00
N SER A 252 15.71 0.67 -9.39
CA SER A 252 14.43 0.08 -9.73
C SER A 252 13.25 0.94 -9.30
N TRP A 253 13.23 1.38 -8.02
CA TRP A 253 12.08 2.13 -7.49
C TRP A 253 12.14 3.61 -7.86
N CYS A 254 13.26 4.31 -7.56
CA CYS A 254 13.29 5.77 -7.69
C CYS A 254 13.40 6.23 -9.14
N THR A 255 14.01 5.45 -10.03
CA THR A 255 14.22 5.86 -11.42
C THR A 255 13.23 5.25 -12.42
N ILE A 256 12.66 4.06 -12.13
CA ILE A 256 11.77 3.33 -13.04
C ILE A 256 10.34 3.25 -12.48
N LEU A 257 10.11 2.37 -11.51
CA LEU A 257 8.76 1.99 -11.05
C LEU A 257 7.97 3.16 -10.47
N GLY A 258 8.59 3.98 -9.64
CA GLY A 258 7.95 5.14 -9.01
C GLY A 258 7.60 6.28 -9.97
N ARG A 259 8.04 6.22 -11.24
CA ARG A 259 7.76 7.25 -12.25
C ARG A 259 6.38 7.11 -12.90
N ASP A 260 5.85 5.89 -12.98
CA ASP A 260 4.54 5.63 -13.56
C ASP A 260 3.66 4.81 -12.61
N VAL A 261 3.13 5.51 -11.62
CA VAL A 261 2.16 4.95 -10.66
C VAL A 261 0.76 5.41 -11.00
N ARG A 262 -0.23 4.61 -10.58
CA ARG A 262 -1.67 4.87 -10.73
C ARG A 262 -2.02 6.33 -10.34
N LYS A 263 -2.96 6.93 -11.07
CA LYS A 263 -3.38 8.32 -10.82
C LYS A 263 -3.80 8.56 -9.38
N THR A 264 -4.66 7.71 -8.83
CA THR A 264 -5.11 7.83 -7.43
C THR A 264 -3.97 7.83 -6.42
N CYS A 265 -2.87 7.10 -6.68
CA CYS A 265 -1.70 7.07 -5.79
C CYS A 265 -1.02 8.45 -5.66
N LYS A 266 -1.09 9.28 -6.71
CA LYS A 266 -0.53 10.65 -6.70
C LYS A 266 -1.33 11.58 -5.78
N PHE A 267 -2.61 11.26 -5.53
CA PHE A 267 -3.53 12.00 -4.66
C PHE A 267 -3.78 11.30 -3.31
N CYS A 268 -3.10 10.21 -3.03
CA CYS A 268 -3.35 9.41 -1.84
C CYS A 268 -2.95 10.16 -0.55
N MET A 269 -3.91 10.32 0.35
CA MET A 269 -3.71 10.91 1.67
C MET A 269 -3.38 9.87 2.74
N ASP A 270 -3.60 8.59 2.46
CA ASP A 270 -3.19 7.48 3.33
C ASP A 270 -1.74 7.06 3.01
N GLY A 271 -1.53 5.92 2.41
CA GLY A 271 -0.21 5.34 2.11
C GLY A 271 0.55 4.80 3.32
N ILE A 272 -0.07 4.79 4.49
CA ILE A 272 0.50 4.39 5.79
C ILE A 272 -0.43 3.46 6.60
N GLY A 273 -1.51 2.97 5.98
CA GLY A 273 -2.45 2.03 6.58
C GLY A 273 -3.27 2.60 7.73
N LEU A 274 -3.90 3.75 7.53
CA LEU A 274 -4.69 4.44 8.57
C LEU A 274 -5.80 3.56 9.15
N MET A 275 -6.44 2.73 8.32
CA MET A 275 -7.58 1.89 8.72
C MET A 275 -7.21 0.42 8.97
N ALA A 276 -5.94 0.08 9.00
CA ALA A 276 -5.45 -1.24 9.42
C ALA A 276 -5.38 -1.35 10.95
N ASP A 277 -5.30 -2.56 11.48
CA ASP A 277 -5.00 -2.79 12.89
C ASP A 277 -3.52 -2.61 13.18
N ILE A 278 -2.68 -3.08 12.24
CA ILE A 278 -1.23 -2.93 12.28
C ILE A 278 -0.75 -2.46 10.90
N ALA A 279 0.12 -1.45 10.89
CA ALA A 279 0.77 -0.99 9.67
C ALA A 279 2.29 -0.96 9.86
N CYS A 280 3.03 -1.60 8.94
CA CYS A 280 4.48 -1.68 8.97
C CYS A 280 5.12 -0.86 7.85
N GLY A 281 6.14 -0.09 8.16
CA GLY A 281 6.96 0.64 7.19
C GLY A 281 8.43 0.30 7.33
N ASP A 282 9.24 0.66 6.33
CA ASP A 282 10.70 0.61 6.46
C ASP A 282 11.18 1.63 7.51
N ALA A 283 11.89 1.16 8.53
CA ALA A 283 12.56 2.03 9.50
C ALA A 283 14.01 2.28 9.06
N TRP A 284 14.18 3.03 7.96
CA TRP A 284 15.48 3.32 7.39
C TRP A 284 16.47 3.80 8.42
N TYR A 285 17.70 3.31 8.36
CA TYR A 285 18.83 3.97 9.01
C TYR A 285 19.04 5.33 8.37
N THR A 286 19.68 6.24 9.07
CA THR A 286 19.98 7.56 8.54
C THR A 286 21.48 7.71 8.34
N ASP A 287 21.84 8.37 7.25
CA ASP A 287 23.22 8.82 7.02
C ASP A 287 23.60 9.96 7.98
N LYS A 288 24.83 10.42 7.88
CA LYS A 288 25.34 11.55 8.69
C LYS A 288 24.59 12.88 8.51
N TYR A 289 23.74 12.97 7.50
CA TYR A 289 22.89 14.14 7.21
C TYR A 289 21.42 13.91 7.60
N GLY A 290 21.11 12.79 8.27
CA GLY A 290 19.76 12.42 8.67
C GLY A 290 18.85 11.92 7.53
N LYS A 291 19.41 11.63 6.35
CA LYS A 291 18.66 11.08 5.22
C LYS A 291 18.64 9.55 5.27
N PRO A 292 17.62 8.89 4.67
CA PRO A 292 17.60 7.44 4.56
C PRO A 292 18.88 6.90 3.93
N ASP A 293 19.51 5.96 4.62
CA ASP A 293 20.63 5.20 4.13
C ASP A 293 20.13 3.94 3.43
N PHE A 294 20.46 3.78 2.14
CA PHE A 294 20.08 2.63 1.33
C PHE A 294 21.24 1.64 1.15
N SER A 295 22.30 1.73 1.95
CA SER A 295 23.30 0.66 2.04
C SER A 295 22.69 -0.61 2.65
N GLU A 296 23.36 -1.75 2.48
CA GLU A 296 22.88 -3.03 2.99
C GLU A 296 22.93 -3.07 4.52
N HIS A 297 21.79 -3.33 5.14
CA HIS A 297 21.61 -3.48 6.58
C HIS A 297 20.73 -4.66 6.91
N GLU A 298 20.58 -5.00 8.16
CA GLU A 298 19.52 -5.87 8.63
C GLU A 298 18.17 -5.15 8.61
N GLY A 299 17.17 -5.80 8.00
CA GLY A 299 15.83 -5.25 7.86
C GLY A 299 15.17 -4.98 9.21
N ARG A 300 14.47 -3.83 9.32
CA ARG A 300 13.67 -3.46 10.48
C ARG A 300 12.43 -2.65 10.06
N ASN A 301 11.37 -2.77 10.84
CA ASN A 301 10.11 -2.07 10.63
C ASN A 301 9.88 -0.98 11.66
N ILE A 302 9.37 0.18 11.25
CA ILE A 302 8.50 0.97 12.10
C ILE A 302 7.10 0.36 12.04
N ILE A 303 6.47 0.16 13.19
CA ILE A 303 5.20 -0.53 13.33
C ILE A 303 4.23 0.39 14.05
N TYR A 304 3.11 0.69 13.44
CA TYR A 304 2.00 1.38 14.07
C TYR A 304 0.88 0.40 14.40
N ALA A 305 0.69 0.10 15.69
CA ALA A 305 -0.53 -0.55 16.19
C ALA A 305 -1.62 0.52 16.33
N ARG A 306 -2.64 0.45 15.48
CA ARG A 306 -3.68 1.48 15.41
C ARG A 306 -4.91 1.13 16.26
N THR A 307 -5.11 -0.16 16.54
CA THR A 307 -6.19 -0.67 17.41
C THR A 307 -5.63 -1.35 18.65
N LEU A 308 -6.48 -1.61 19.64
CA LEU A 308 -6.08 -2.37 20.84
C LEU A 308 -5.81 -3.84 20.50
N GLU A 309 -6.55 -4.39 19.54
CA GLU A 309 -6.35 -5.74 19.00
C GLU A 309 -4.97 -5.85 18.34
N GLY A 310 -4.56 -4.83 17.57
CA GLY A 310 -3.22 -4.75 16.99
C GLY A 310 -2.11 -4.69 18.04
N VAL A 311 -2.30 -3.91 19.13
CA VAL A 311 -1.36 -3.87 20.25
C VAL A 311 -1.26 -5.23 20.93
N LYS A 312 -2.41 -5.88 21.17
CA LYS A 312 -2.46 -7.20 21.80
C LYS A 312 -1.73 -8.24 20.95
N LEU A 313 -2.02 -8.31 19.64
CA LEU A 313 -1.38 -9.26 18.72
C LEU A 313 0.15 -9.10 18.69
N LEU A 314 0.67 -7.86 18.63
CA LEU A 314 2.11 -7.58 18.66
C LEU A 314 2.75 -8.03 19.98
N ASN A 315 2.13 -7.70 21.10
CA ASN A 315 2.64 -8.10 22.42
C ASN A 315 2.62 -9.63 22.61
N ASP A 316 1.58 -10.30 22.16
CA ASP A 316 1.46 -11.76 22.27
C ASP A 316 2.51 -12.47 21.39
N ALA A 317 2.68 -12.02 20.15
CA ALA A 317 3.73 -12.53 19.25
C ALA A 317 5.15 -12.27 19.79
N SER A 318 5.37 -11.13 20.43
CA SER A 318 6.67 -10.82 21.07
C SER A 318 6.94 -11.69 22.30
N LYS A 319 5.93 -11.89 23.16
CA LYS A 319 6.04 -12.82 24.31
C LYS A 319 6.30 -14.26 23.86
N ALA A 320 5.77 -14.66 22.71
CA ALA A 320 6.03 -15.95 22.08
C ALA A 320 7.38 -16.01 21.35
N CYS A 321 8.22 -14.99 21.50
CA CYS A 321 9.54 -14.89 20.86
C CYS A 321 9.50 -14.98 19.31
N ARG A 322 8.37 -14.60 18.67
CA ARG A 322 8.22 -14.64 17.22
C ARG A 322 8.73 -13.35 16.56
N ILE A 323 8.54 -12.24 17.23
CA ILE A 323 9.06 -10.93 16.81
C ILE A 323 9.80 -10.27 17.98
N ILE A 324 10.81 -9.49 17.64
CA ILE A 324 11.46 -8.58 18.57
C ILE A 324 10.84 -7.21 18.33
N ILE A 325 10.36 -6.57 19.38
CA ILE A 325 9.83 -5.21 19.35
C ILE A 325 10.50 -4.33 20.42
N GLU A 326 10.83 -3.12 20.04
CA GLU A 326 11.38 -2.06 20.87
C GLU A 326 10.44 -0.86 20.86
N ASN A 327 10.61 0.07 21.81
CA ASN A 327 9.86 1.31 21.80
C ASN A 327 10.16 2.12 20.53
N GLY A 328 9.13 2.38 19.71
CA GLY A 328 9.23 3.09 18.44
C GLY A 328 8.85 4.57 18.52
N GLU A 329 8.50 5.10 19.70
CA GLU A 329 8.04 6.50 19.84
C GLU A 329 9.11 7.51 19.37
N GLN A 330 10.38 7.26 19.68
CA GLN A 330 11.50 8.10 19.21
C GLN A 330 11.61 8.14 17.69
N TYR A 331 11.28 7.01 17.01
CA TYR A 331 11.26 6.96 15.54
C TYR A 331 10.06 7.69 14.96
N SER A 332 8.96 7.76 15.71
CA SER A 332 7.78 8.54 15.28
C SER A 332 8.07 10.04 15.22
N GLU A 333 9.01 10.55 16.02
CA GLU A 333 9.44 11.95 15.97
C GLU A 333 10.20 12.29 14.68
N ILE A 334 11.04 11.36 14.20
CA ILE A 334 11.84 11.54 12.98
C ILE A 334 11.23 10.89 11.75
N ILE A 335 10.03 10.30 11.86
CA ILE A 335 9.40 9.54 10.77
C ILE A 335 9.20 10.38 9.50
N SER A 336 8.95 11.68 9.63
CA SER A 336 8.81 12.59 8.50
C SER A 336 10.11 12.75 7.70
N THR A 337 11.25 12.48 8.30
CA THR A 337 12.58 12.49 7.65
C THR A 337 12.87 11.13 7.02
N ILE A 338 12.73 10.04 7.78
CA ILE A 338 12.99 8.68 7.26
C ILE A 338 11.98 8.27 6.17
N GLN A 339 10.75 8.77 6.26
CA GLN A 339 9.69 8.54 5.28
C GLN A 339 9.27 9.84 4.58
N GLU A 340 10.26 10.64 4.16
CA GLU A 340 10.06 11.98 3.58
C GLU A 340 9.07 11.98 2.41
N SER A 341 9.10 10.95 1.56
CA SER A 341 8.19 10.83 0.43
C SER A 341 6.72 10.74 0.87
N GLN A 342 6.44 10.01 1.96
CA GLN A 342 5.09 9.90 2.55
C GLN A 342 4.64 11.23 3.16
N TYR A 343 5.53 11.89 3.89
CA TYR A 343 5.27 13.21 4.48
C TYR A 343 5.00 14.26 3.40
N LEU A 344 5.92 14.46 2.46
CA LEU A 344 5.82 15.50 1.43
C LEU A 344 4.62 15.31 0.51
N ARG A 345 4.23 14.07 0.19
CA ARG A 345 3.03 13.80 -0.62
C ARG A 345 1.79 14.42 0.03
N LYS A 346 1.58 14.20 1.31
CA LYS A 346 0.43 14.74 2.08
C LYS A 346 0.56 16.24 2.32
N ALA A 347 1.71 16.68 2.81
CA ALA A 347 1.96 18.06 3.18
C ALA A 347 1.95 19.05 1.99
N THR A 348 2.17 18.56 0.77
CA THR A 348 2.13 19.39 -0.45
C THR A 348 0.89 19.16 -1.31
N MET A 349 -0.07 18.35 -0.86
CA MET A 349 -1.29 18.02 -1.60
C MET A 349 -2.10 19.25 -1.97
N TYR A 350 -2.16 20.26 -1.10
CA TYR A 350 -2.83 21.53 -1.39
C TYR A 350 -2.41 22.12 -2.74
N GLY A 351 -1.11 22.21 -2.99
CA GLY A 351 -0.59 22.76 -4.25
C GLY A 351 -0.99 21.93 -5.48
N LEU A 352 -1.00 20.60 -5.35
CA LEU A 352 -1.46 19.72 -6.43
C LEU A 352 -2.94 19.92 -6.74
N ILE A 353 -3.81 19.95 -5.72
CA ILE A 353 -5.26 20.14 -5.90
C ILE A 353 -5.56 21.52 -6.50
N VAL A 354 -4.87 22.58 -6.05
CA VAL A 354 -5.03 23.93 -6.62
C VAL A 354 -4.61 23.95 -8.11
N ALA A 355 -3.47 23.34 -8.44
CA ALA A 355 -3.02 23.23 -9.84
C ALA A 355 -4.07 22.51 -10.71
N MET A 356 -4.59 21.35 -10.26
CA MET A 356 -5.65 20.62 -10.98
C MET A 356 -6.90 21.48 -11.23
N LYS A 357 -7.36 22.22 -10.22
CA LYS A 357 -8.52 23.11 -10.35
C LYS A 357 -8.28 24.26 -11.33
N ILE A 358 -7.09 24.86 -11.33
CA ILE A 358 -6.71 25.90 -12.34
C ILE A 358 -6.83 25.34 -13.75
N PHE A 359 -6.41 24.10 -13.99
CA PHE A 359 -6.51 23.44 -15.29
C PHE A 359 -7.87 22.74 -15.52
N ARG A 360 -8.90 23.02 -14.70
CA ARG A 360 -10.25 22.46 -14.78
C ARG A 360 -10.28 20.93 -14.83
N ARG A 361 -9.39 20.29 -14.07
CA ARG A 361 -9.33 18.83 -13.92
C ARG A 361 -10.11 18.40 -12.68
N SER A 362 -10.72 17.20 -12.72
CA SER A 362 -11.36 16.59 -11.56
C SER A 362 -10.34 16.37 -10.42
N VAL A 363 -10.82 16.37 -9.20
CA VAL A 363 -10.00 16.15 -7.99
C VAL A 363 -10.77 15.33 -6.98
N PRO A 364 -10.09 14.54 -6.13
CA PRO A 364 -10.74 13.90 -4.99
C PRO A 364 -11.37 14.95 -4.04
N PRO A 365 -12.41 14.58 -3.25
CA PRO A 365 -13.23 15.51 -2.47
C PRO A 365 -12.55 15.99 -1.18
N TYR A 366 -11.31 16.46 -1.30
CA TYR A 366 -10.53 16.92 -0.15
C TYR A 366 -10.85 18.39 0.20
N SER A 367 -10.99 18.68 1.50
CA SER A 367 -11.13 20.05 2.00
C SER A 367 -9.84 20.85 1.82
N LEU A 368 -9.89 21.93 1.05
CA LEU A 368 -8.73 22.82 0.83
C LEU A 368 -8.21 23.44 2.13
N GLY A 369 -9.10 23.75 3.08
CA GLY A 369 -8.71 24.31 4.37
C GLY A 369 -7.83 23.34 5.17
N ILE A 370 -8.21 22.06 5.21
CA ILE A 370 -7.44 21.01 5.90
C ILE A 370 -6.11 20.77 5.20
N LEU A 371 -6.11 20.67 3.86
CA LEU A 371 -4.88 20.49 3.11
C LEU A 371 -3.88 21.64 3.28
N LYS A 372 -4.38 22.89 3.38
CA LYS A 372 -3.55 24.07 3.68
C LYS A 372 -2.91 23.96 5.06
N LYS A 373 -3.67 23.48 6.06
CA LYS A 373 -3.17 23.25 7.43
C LYS A 373 -2.03 22.21 7.42
N PHE A 374 -2.17 21.10 6.70
CA PHE A 374 -1.15 20.06 6.61
C PHE A 374 0.18 20.58 6.03
N GLY A 375 0.13 21.54 5.13
CA GLY A 375 1.31 22.16 4.54
C GLY A 375 1.97 23.24 5.36
N ARG A 376 1.47 23.61 6.57
CA ARG A 376 1.94 24.80 7.29
C ARG A 376 3.45 24.82 7.59
N HIS A 377 4.03 23.67 7.91
CA HIS A 377 5.44 23.53 8.26
C HIS A 377 6.37 23.29 7.05
N VAL A 378 5.83 23.14 5.85
CA VAL A 378 6.65 22.94 4.65
C VAL A 378 7.21 24.29 4.16
N PRO A 379 8.52 24.40 3.90
CA PRO A 379 9.12 25.61 3.36
C PRO A 379 8.46 26.09 2.06
N VAL A 380 8.28 27.39 1.90
CA VAL A 380 7.61 28.01 0.74
C VAL A 380 8.26 27.57 -0.57
N LYS A 381 9.60 27.50 -0.60
CA LYS A 381 10.37 27.05 -1.80
C LYS A 381 9.95 25.64 -2.25
N ILE A 382 9.72 24.71 -1.30
CA ILE A 382 9.27 23.36 -1.61
C ILE A 382 7.83 23.37 -2.11
N LYS A 383 6.93 24.15 -1.49
CA LYS A 383 5.53 24.31 -1.94
C LYS A 383 5.47 24.82 -3.37
N LEU A 384 6.20 25.90 -3.70
CA LEU A 384 6.25 26.46 -5.05
C LEU A 384 6.82 25.46 -6.06
N ARG A 385 7.95 24.82 -5.75
CA ARG A 385 8.54 23.77 -6.61
C ARG A 385 7.55 22.66 -6.89
N ARG A 386 6.82 22.18 -5.89
CA ARG A 386 5.79 21.13 -6.04
C ARG A 386 4.59 21.61 -6.85
N PHE A 387 4.12 22.84 -6.64
CA PHE A 387 3.03 23.44 -7.41
C PHE A 387 3.39 23.57 -8.89
N PHE A 388 4.49 24.24 -9.23
CA PHE A 388 4.92 24.40 -10.63
C PHE A 388 5.26 23.04 -11.29
N GLY A 389 5.86 22.11 -10.53
CA GLY A 389 6.07 20.74 -10.99
C GLY A 389 4.75 20.03 -11.30
N SER A 390 3.67 20.28 -10.56
CA SER A 390 2.34 19.75 -10.85
C SER A 390 1.75 20.38 -12.10
N CYS A 391 1.80 21.69 -12.26
CA CYS A 391 1.37 22.38 -13.48
C CYS A 391 2.07 21.81 -14.73
N LYS A 392 3.40 21.65 -14.68
CA LYS A 392 4.17 21.05 -15.78
C LYS A 392 3.71 19.63 -16.12
N ARG A 393 3.43 18.78 -15.12
CA ARG A 393 2.95 17.41 -15.36
C ARG A 393 1.53 17.37 -15.93
N ILE A 394 0.64 18.29 -15.49
CA ILE A 394 -0.72 18.41 -16.04
C ILE A 394 -0.66 18.78 -17.53
N VAL A 395 0.14 19.78 -17.88
CA VAL A 395 0.34 20.18 -19.29
C VAL A 395 0.90 19.04 -20.15
N LYS A 396 1.81 18.24 -19.58
CA LYS A 396 2.39 17.05 -20.25
C LYS A 396 1.48 15.82 -20.20
N LYS A 397 0.24 15.92 -19.73
CA LYS A 397 -0.72 14.79 -19.56
C LYS A 397 -0.16 13.63 -18.74
N GLN A 398 0.66 13.92 -17.75
CA GLN A 398 1.28 12.91 -16.85
C GLN A 398 0.49 12.72 -15.55
N ILE A 399 -0.52 13.55 -15.30
CA ILE A 399 -1.53 13.48 -14.23
C ILE A 399 -2.86 14.03 -14.71
#